data_9dea0ad85adb53c7e3308e3f4e96fde5
#
_entry.id   9dea0ad85adb53c7e3308e3f4e96fde5
#
_cell.length_a   1.000
_cell.length_b   1.000
_cell.length_c   1.000
_cell.angle_alpha   90.00
_cell.angle_beta   90.00
_cell.angle_gamma   90.00
#
_symmetry.space_group_name_H-M   'P 1'
#
loop_
_entity.id
_entity.type
_entity.pdbx_description
1 polymer ?
#
loop_
_entity_poly.entity_id
_entity_poly.type
_entity_poly.pdbx_seq_one_letter_code
_entity_poly.pdbx_strand_id
1 'polypeptide(L)'
;MNKLIKKANILVETLPYIRTFSDKTIVIKYGGNAMTEESLKDKFAQDIVLMKYVGINPVIVHGGGPQIDEMLGRLGIETKFRQGVRVTDEKTMEIVEMVLAGKINMAIVDLLNRHGGRAVGVSGKDGGFITAKALTVKAWVERLGMDMDAEGDSSTDDTFGYVGDIQSINPSLIQKLQQDNFIPVIAPIGTDREGNTYNINADLVAGAVASALHAEKLLILTDVKGIRDAKGRHISTLSQKDMQRLIKKGVIREGMLPKVHACLTALEGGVQKAHIIDGRTPHAILLEVFTHKGIGTEIIA
;
A
#
# COMPACT_ATOMS: atom_id res chain seq x y z
N MET A 1 -16.46 2.85 -38.92
CA MET A 1 -16.27 4.26 -38.57
C MET A 1 -16.69 4.53 -37.12
N ASN A 2 -17.93 4.32 -36.69
CA ASN A 2 -18.42 4.62 -35.33
C ASN A 2 -17.61 3.98 -34.18
N LYS A 3 -17.10 2.75 -34.34
CA LYS A 3 -16.25 2.07 -33.34
C LYS A 3 -14.88 2.74 -33.17
N LEU A 4 -14.33 3.29 -34.27
CA LEU A 4 -13.05 4.02 -34.24
C LEU A 4 -13.23 5.41 -33.61
N ILE A 5 -14.32 6.11 -33.94
CA ILE A 5 -14.66 7.39 -33.34
C ILE A 5 -14.85 7.25 -31.82
N LYS A 6 -15.55 6.19 -31.33
CA LYS A 6 -15.65 5.91 -29.89
C LYS A 6 -14.30 5.74 -29.22
N LYS A 7 -13.35 5.03 -29.84
CA LYS A 7 -11.99 4.89 -29.28
C LYS A 7 -11.27 6.24 -29.19
N ALA A 8 -11.37 7.08 -30.22
CA ALA A 8 -10.78 8.41 -30.21
C ALA A 8 -11.40 9.29 -29.12
N ASN A 9 -12.72 9.26 -28.94
CA ASN A 9 -13.41 10.01 -27.89
C ASN A 9 -12.95 9.60 -26.50
N ILE A 10 -12.78 8.31 -26.21
CA ILE A 10 -12.27 7.82 -24.92
C ILE A 10 -10.87 8.41 -24.65
N LEU A 11 -9.99 8.44 -25.64
CA LEU A 11 -8.65 9.03 -25.49
C LEU A 11 -8.73 10.54 -25.21
N VAL A 12 -9.63 11.24 -25.87
CA VAL A 12 -9.84 12.68 -25.62
C VAL A 12 -10.45 12.94 -24.24
N GLU A 13 -11.37 12.10 -23.78
CA GLU A 13 -11.95 12.17 -22.43
C GLU A 13 -10.92 12.01 -21.31
N THR A 14 -9.81 11.30 -21.56
CA THR A 14 -8.74 11.14 -20.54
C THR A 14 -7.81 12.34 -20.44
N LEU A 15 -7.79 13.22 -21.45
CA LEU A 15 -6.84 14.35 -21.57
C LEU A 15 -6.84 15.30 -20.35
N PRO A 16 -7.98 15.70 -19.76
CA PRO A 16 -7.99 16.54 -18.58
C PRO A 16 -7.27 15.92 -17.39
N TYR A 17 -7.43 14.59 -17.18
CA TYR A 17 -6.77 13.85 -16.10
C TYR A 17 -5.26 13.75 -16.34
N ILE A 18 -4.83 13.45 -17.59
CA ILE A 18 -3.42 13.43 -17.96
C ILE A 18 -2.79 14.78 -17.64
N ARG A 19 -3.42 15.89 -18.03
CA ARG A 19 -2.92 17.24 -17.73
C ARG A 19 -2.86 17.55 -16.23
N THR A 20 -3.81 17.06 -15.45
CA THR A 20 -3.85 17.26 -13.99
C THR A 20 -2.77 16.48 -13.27
N PHE A 21 -2.50 15.25 -13.73
CA PHE A 21 -1.61 14.31 -13.03
C PHE A 21 -0.23 14.16 -13.67
N SER A 22 0.03 14.82 -14.81
CA SER A 22 1.37 14.85 -15.42
C SER A 22 2.39 15.38 -14.41
N ASP A 23 3.54 14.72 -14.32
CA ASP A 23 4.63 14.97 -13.37
C ASP A 23 4.27 14.78 -11.88
N LYS A 24 3.04 14.38 -11.58
CA LYS A 24 2.61 14.13 -10.20
C LYS A 24 2.97 12.71 -9.76
N THR A 25 3.34 12.60 -8.49
CA THR A 25 3.54 11.28 -7.86
C THR A 25 2.20 10.72 -7.38
N ILE A 26 1.94 9.45 -7.73
CA ILE A 26 0.83 8.67 -7.18
C ILE A 26 1.42 7.43 -6.53
N VAL A 27 1.19 7.28 -5.22
CA VAL A 27 1.62 6.09 -4.48
C VAL A 27 0.51 5.05 -4.52
N ILE A 28 0.86 3.83 -4.89
CA ILE A 28 -0.08 2.71 -5.04
C ILE A 28 0.35 1.57 -4.10
N LYS A 29 -0.49 1.27 -3.11
CA LYS A 29 -0.32 0.05 -2.32
C LYS A 29 -0.91 -1.12 -3.09
N TYR A 30 -0.07 -2.07 -3.46
CA TYR A 30 -0.42 -3.29 -4.19
C TYR A 30 -0.45 -4.49 -3.25
N GLY A 31 -1.59 -5.20 -3.17
CA GLY A 31 -1.76 -6.32 -2.25
C GLY A 31 -3.10 -7.02 -2.42
N GLY A 32 -3.35 -8.02 -1.58
CA GLY A 32 -4.58 -8.81 -1.63
C GLY A 32 -4.65 -9.71 -2.88
N ASN A 33 -5.88 -10.04 -3.29
CA ASN A 33 -6.12 -10.94 -4.42
C ASN A 33 -5.59 -10.41 -5.75
N ALA A 34 -5.40 -9.10 -5.89
CA ALA A 34 -4.76 -8.51 -7.07
C ALA A 34 -3.33 -9.05 -7.32
N MET A 35 -2.67 -9.58 -6.28
CA MET A 35 -1.33 -10.19 -6.37
C MET A 35 -1.35 -11.70 -6.62
N THR A 36 -2.50 -12.36 -6.61
CA THR A 36 -2.58 -13.83 -6.71
C THR A 36 -3.14 -14.30 -8.03
N GLU A 37 -4.06 -13.56 -8.63
CA GLU A 37 -4.68 -13.90 -9.90
C GLU A 37 -3.88 -13.33 -11.09
N GLU A 38 -3.39 -14.20 -11.99
CA GLU A 38 -2.52 -13.81 -13.12
C GLU A 38 -3.16 -12.75 -14.04
N SER A 39 -4.48 -12.90 -14.31
CA SER A 39 -5.19 -11.93 -15.15
C SER A 39 -5.22 -10.53 -14.53
N LEU A 40 -5.31 -10.41 -13.19
CA LEU A 40 -5.29 -9.15 -12.48
C LEU A 40 -3.88 -8.57 -12.38
N LYS A 41 -2.84 -9.42 -12.26
CA LYS A 41 -1.44 -8.97 -12.29
C LYS A 41 -1.10 -8.28 -13.62
N ASP A 42 -1.51 -8.88 -14.74
CA ASP A 42 -1.31 -8.30 -16.07
C ASP A 42 -2.04 -6.96 -16.22
N LYS A 43 -3.28 -6.86 -15.74
CA LYS A 43 -4.04 -5.60 -15.75
C LYS A 43 -3.39 -4.53 -14.89
N PHE A 44 -2.93 -4.89 -13.70
CA PHE A 44 -2.17 -4.00 -12.84
C PHE A 44 -0.92 -3.46 -13.54
N ALA A 45 -0.11 -4.35 -14.15
CA ALA A 45 1.10 -3.93 -14.84
C ALA A 45 0.81 -2.99 -16.03
N GLN A 46 -0.22 -3.29 -16.84
CA GLN A 46 -0.68 -2.42 -17.92
C GLN A 46 -1.08 -1.03 -17.39
N ASP A 47 -1.80 -0.96 -16.28
CA ASP A 47 -2.24 0.28 -15.67
C ASP A 47 -1.03 1.13 -15.23
N ILE A 48 -0.08 0.54 -14.49
CA ILE A 48 1.11 1.23 -14.00
C ILE A 48 1.99 1.74 -15.14
N VAL A 49 2.21 0.90 -16.13
CA VAL A 49 3.04 1.27 -17.30
C VAL A 49 2.36 2.38 -18.10
N LEU A 50 1.04 2.30 -18.32
CA LEU A 50 0.29 3.37 -18.99
C LEU A 50 0.41 4.70 -18.21
N MET A 51 0.22 4.68 -16.87
CA MET A 51 0.41 5.88 -16.05
C MET A 51 1.79 6.50 -16.27
N LYS A 52 2.85 5.69 -16.29
CA LYS A 52 4.21 6.19 -16.50
C LYS A 52 4.38 6.80 -17.90
N TYR A 53 3.84 6.17 -18.94
CA TYR A 53 3.93 6.68 -20.32
C TYR A 53 3.16 7.98 -20.55
N VAL A 54 2.08 8.22 -19.80
CA VAL A 54 1.34 9.50 -19.88
C VAL A 54 1.90 10.59 -18.95
N GLY A 55 3.09 10.38 -18.37
CA GLY A 55 3.81 11.39 -17.59
C GLY A 55 3.50 11.37 -16.09
N ILE A 56 2.70 10.42 -15.57
CA ILE A 56 2.49 10.26 -14.12
C ILE A 56 3.67 9.50 -13.52
N ASN A 57 4.03 9.78 -12.28
CA ASN A 57 5.09 9.10 -11.54
C ASN A 57 4.52 8.09 -10.53
N PRO A 58 4.21 6.83 -10.94
CA PRO A 58 3.73 5.81 -10.01
C PRO A 58 4.86 5.31 -9.11
N VAL A 59 4.55 5.12 -7.83
CA VAL A 59 5.42 4.48 -6.83
C VAL A 59 4.62 3.35 -6.21
N ILE A 60 5.16 2.13 -6.24
CA ILE A 60 4.45 0.94 -5.78
C ILE A 60 4.99 0.53 -4.43
N VAL A 61 4.10 0.30 -3.45
CA VAL A 61 4.42 -0.39 -2.20
C VAL A 61 3.65 -1.70 -2.18
N HIS A 62 4.34 -2.83 -2.17
CA HIS A 62 3.65 -4.11 -2.23
C HIS A 62 3.49 -4.78 -0.87
N GLY A 63 2.46 -5.61 -0.73
CA GLY A 63 2.31 -6.54 0.38
C GLY A 63 2.94 -7.90 0.10
N GLY A 64 2.58 -8.92 0.88
CA GLY A 64 3.11 -10.27 0.68
C GLY A 64 2.72 -11.28 1.75
N GLY A 65 1.71 -10.98 2.57
CA GLY A 65 1.27 -11.87 3.67
C GLY A 65 1.05 -13.32 3.23
N PRO A 66 0.20 -13.59 2.23
CA PRO A 66 -0.07 -14.95 1.76
C PRO A 66 1.18 -15.70 1.28
N GLN A 67 2.11 -15.01 0.61
CA GLN A 67 3.34 -15.63 0.11
C GLN A 67 4.34 -15.91 1.24
N ILE A 68 4.34 -15.07 2.30
CA ILE A 68 5.10 -15.34 3.52
C ILE A 68 4.53 -16.58 4.20
N ASP A 69 3.19 -16.66 4.38
CA ASP A 69 2.53 -17.82 5.00
C ASP A 69 2.81 -19.12 4.23
N GLU A 70 2.74 -19.07 2.90
CA GLU A 70 3.09 -20.21 2.05
C GLU A 70 4.54 -20.67 2.30
N MET A 71 5.49 -19.71 2.36
CA MET A 71 6.90 -20.07 2.55
C MET A 71 7.19 -20.61 3.94
N LEU A 72 6.64 -19.98 4.99
CA LEU A 72 6.76 -20.47 6.38
C LEU A 72 6.17 -21.87 6.52
N GLY A 73 4.98 -22.12 5.94
CA GLY A 73 4.35 -23.44 5.93
C GLY A 73 5.18 -24.50 5.22
N ARG A 74 5.82 -24.16 4.09
CA ARG A 74 6.76 -25.08 3.38
C ARG A 74 8.00 -25.42 4.19
N LEU A 75 8.43 -24.53 5.07
CA LEU A 75 9.58 -24.72 5.96
C LEU A 75 9.19 -25.33 7.32
N GLY A 76 7.90 -25.62 7.55
CA GLY A 76 7.41 -26.16 8.82
C GLY A 76 7.47 -25.15 9.98
N ILE A 77 7.50 -23.83 9.68
CA ILE A 77 7.52 -22.77 10.68
C ILE A 77 6.07 -22.32 10.93
N GLU A 78 5.64 -22.41 12.19
CA GLU A 78 4.31 -22.00 12.59
C GLU A 78 4.17 -20.47 12.55
N THR A 79 3.11 -19.98 11.91
CA THR A 79 2.78 -18.56 11.88
C THR A 79 1.87 -18.19 13.06
N LYS A 80 2.28 -17.19 13.85
CA LYS A 80 1.48 -16.65 14.96
C LYS A 80 1.05 -15.22 14.64
N PHE A 81 -0.19 -14.90 14.98
CA PHE A 81 -0.74 -13.56 14.89
C PHE A 81 -1.21 -13.09 16.26
N ARG A 82 -0.98 -11.81 16.54
CA ARG A 82 -1.45 -11.13 17.74
C ARG A 82 -2.04 -9.78 17.31
N GLN A 83 -3.25 -9.46 17.68
CA GLN A 83 -3.93 -8.22 17.26
C GLN A 83 -3.88 -7.98 15.72
N GLY A 84 -3.96 -9.06 14.93
CA GLY A 84 -3.86 -8.99 13.46
C GLY A 84 -2.46 -8.73 12.90
N VAL A 85 -1.44 -8.65 13.76
CA VAL A 85 -0.03 -8.48 13.38
C VAL A 85 0.67 -9.84 13.48
N ARG A 86 1.49 -10.18 12.47
CA ARG A 86 2.34 -11.39 12.49
C ARG A 86 3.43 -11.20 13.53
N VAL A 87 3.45 -12.06 14.56
CA VAL A 87 4.60 -12.15 15.46
C VAL A 87 5.79 -12.66 14.66
N THR A 88 6.88 -11.91 14.65
CA THR A 88 8.02 -12.12 13.75
C THR A 88 9.29 -12.29 14.59
N ASP A 89 9.66 -13.52 14.88
CA ASP A 89 10.97 -13.84 15.49
C ASP A 89 12.10 -13.71 14.45
N GLU A 90 13.34 -13.91 14.86
CA GLU A 90 14.52 -13.77 14.01
C GLU A 90 14.47 -14.67 12.78
N LYS A 91 14.12 -15.94 12.94
CA LYS A 91 14.00 -16.92 11.82
C LYS A 91 12.88 -16.53 10.87
N THR A 92 11.75 -16.08 11.42
CA THR A 92 10.62 -15.61 10.62
C THR A 92 11.03 -14.34 9.85
N MET A 93 11.82 -13.43 10.47
CA MET A 93 12.26 -12.20 9.80
C MET A 93 13.17 -12.48 8.60
N GLU A 94 14.08 -13.44 8.69
CA GLU A 94 14.90 -13.88 7.55
C GLU A 94 14.03 -14.32 6.36
N ILE A 95 13.01 -15.12 6.62
CA ILE A 95 12.09 -15.58 5.57
C ILE A 95 11.25 -14.44 5.02
N VAL A 96 10.77 -13.56 5.88
CA VAL A 96 10.01 -12.35 5.48
C VAL A 96 10.87 -11.49 4.54
N GLU A 97 12.14 -11.25 4.88
CA GLU A 97 13.05 -10.48 4.03
C GLU A 97 13.28 -11.15 2.67
N MET A 98 13.59 -12.45 2.65
CA MET A 98 13.75 -13.22 1.40
C MET A 98 12.50 -13.16 0.51
N VAL A 99 11.33 -13.30 1.11
CA VAL A 99 10.06 -13.32 0.36
C VAL A 99 9.70 -11.92 -0.13
N LEU A 100 9.74 -10.91 0.73
CA LEU A 100 9.35 -9.55 0.36
C LEU A 100 10.35 -8.91 -0.60
N ALA A 101 11.62 -8.80 -0.22
CA ALA A 101 12.64 -8.11 -1.01
C ALA A 101 13.14 -8.94 -2.22
N GLY A 102 13.15 -10.27 -2.08
CA GLY A 102 13.57 -11.17 -3.16
C GLY A 102 12.41 -11.61 -4.04
N LYS A 103 11.61 -12.57 -3.59
CA LYS A 103 10.62 -13.27 -4.42
C LYS A 103 9.54 -12.34 -4.98
N ILE A 104 8.88 -11.54 -4.13
CA ILE A 104 7.73 -10.73 -4.54
C ILE A 104 8.18 -9.48 -5.28
N ASN A 105 9.12 -8.75 -4.70
CA ASN A 105 9.61 -7.51 -5.29
C ASN A 105 10.13 -7.74 -6.70
N MET A 106 11.02 -8.72 -6.88
CA MET A 106 11.60 -9.06 -8.18
C MET A 106 10.55 -9.56 -9.18
N ALA A 107 9.52 -10.31 -8.73
CA ALA A 107 8.44 -10.74 -9.61
C ALA A 107 7.59 -9.56 -10.14
N ILE A 108 7.34 -8.55 -9.29
CA ILE A 108 6.62 -7.33 -9.71
C ILE A 108 7.48 -6.51 -10.67
N VAL A 109 8.77 -6.35 -10.37
CA VAL A 109 9.73 -5.64 -11.25
C VAL A 109 9.79 -6.29 -12.62
N ASP A 110 9.96 -7.62 -12.68
CA ASP A 110 9.99 -8.37 -13.94
C ASP A 110 8.67 -8.22 -14.72
N LEU A 111 7.52 -8.32 -14.04
CA LEU A 111 6.22 -8.15 -14.65
C LEU A 111 6.07 -6.77 -15.30
N LEU A 112 6.42 -5.70 -14.60
CA LEU A 112 6.34 -4.33 -15.13
C LEU A 112 7.30 -4.13 -16.31
N ASN A 113 8.52 -4.68 -16.22
CA ASN A 113 9.52 -4.57 -17.30
C ASN A 113 9.09 -5.34 -18.55
N ARG A 114 8.46 -6.52 -18.40
CA ARG A 114 7.87 -7.26 -19.55
C ARG A 114 6.74 -6.49 -20.23
N HIS A 115 6.02 -5.63 -19.53
CA HIS A 115 5.02 -4.74 -20.10
C HIS A 115 5.59 -3.41 -20.64
N GLY A 116 6.93 -3.27 -20.70
CA GLY A 116 7.61 -2.10 -21.26
C GLY A 116 7.87 -0.99 -20.24
N GLY A 117 7.67 -1.24 -18.97
CA GLY A 117 8.06 -0.33 -17.89
C GLY A 117 9.58 -0.33 -17.65
N ARG A 118 10.06 0.64 -16.88
CA ARG A 118 11.43 0.66 -16.32
C ARG A 118 11.34 0.60 -14.81
N ALA A 119 11.02 -0.58 -14.28
CA ALA A 119 10.84 -0.79 -12.85
C ALA A 119 12.14 -1.15 -12.15
N VAL A 120 12.32 -0.65 -10.93
CA VAL A 120 13.43 -0.96 -10.03
C VAL A 120 12.88 -1.31 -8.66
N GLY A 121 13.34 -2.46 -8.13
CA GLY A 121 13.00 -2.91 -6.78
C GLY A 121 13.89 -2.26 -5.74
N VAL A 122 13.30 -1.85 -4.64
CA VAL A 122 14.00 -1.31 -3.45
C VAL A 122 13.34 -1.82 -2.19
N SER A 123 14.11 -1.92 -1.12
CA SER A 123 13.62 -2.12 0.24
C SER A 123 13.88 -0.89 1.09
N GLY A 124 13.34 -0.82 2.28
CA GLY A 124 13.66 0.28 3.19
C GLY A 124 15.12 0.34 3.65
N LYS A 125 15.89 -0.75 3.45
CA LYS A 125 17.34 -0.81 3.72
C LYS A 125 18.14 0.01 2.72
N ASP A 126 17.66 0.10 1.47
CA ASP A 126 18.40 0.72 0.39
C ASP A 126 18.50 2.25 0.60
N GLY A 127 19.73 2.75 0.66
CA GLY A 127 20.00 4.18 0.88
C GLY A 127 19.46 4.74 2.21
N GLY A 128 19.20 3.90 3.22
CA GLY A 128 18.57 4.31 4.47
C GLY A 128 17.16 4.88 4.26
N PHE A 129 16.40 4.27 3.35
CA PHE A 129 15.11 4.78 2.91
C PHE A 129 14.05 4.74 4.00
N ILE A 130 13.93 3.63 4.76
CA ILE A 130 12.96 3.51 5.87
C ILE A 130 13.71 3.23 7.18
N THR A 131 13.71 4.22 8.07
CA THR A 131 14.15 4.01 9.45
C THR A 131 12.97 3.58 10.30
N ALA A 132 13.12 2.47 11.04
CA ALA A 132 12.08 1.89 11.88
C ALA A 132 12.61 1.61 13.29
N LYS A 133 11.71 1.34 14.21
CA LYS A 133 11.98 0.76 15.55
C LYS A 133 11.03 -0.39 15.79
N ALA A 134 11.28 -1.20 16.81
CA ALA A 134 10.34 -2.25 17.22
C ALA A 134 8.96 -1.66 17.53
N LEU A 135 7.92 -2.29 16.99
CA LEU A 135 6.53 -1.92 17.26
C LEU A 135 6.09 -2.56 18.58
N THR A 136 5.65 -1.73 19.54
CA THR A 136 5.06 -2.24 20.77
C THR A 136 3.57 -2.52 20.60
N VAL A 137 3.08 -3.49 21.37
CA VAL A 137 1.64 -3.83 21.41
C VAL A 137 0.81 -2.60 21.79
N LYS A 138 1.27 -1.86 22.79
CA LYS A 138 0.63 -0.62 23.24
C LYS A 138 0.51 0.39 22.10
N ALA A 139 1.61 0.69 21.39
CA ALA A 139 1.61 1.64 20.27
C ALA A 139 0.68 1.21 19.13
N TRP A 140 0.58 -0.11 18.88
CA TRP A 140 -0.32 -0.66 17.87
C TRP A 140 -1.79 -0.47 18.26
N VAL A 141 -2.15 -0.84 19.47
CA VAL A 141 -3.53 -0.75 20.00
C VAL A 141 -3.98 0.72 20.06
N GLU A 142 -3.14 1.61 20.59
CA GLU A 142 -3.41 3.06 20.64
C GLU A 142 -3.60 3.64 19.22
N ARG A 143 -2.73 3.28 18.27
CA ARG A 143 -2.84 3.71 16.87
C ARG A 143 -4.16 3.30 16.24
N LEU A 144 -4.61 2.08 16.48
CA LEU A 144 -5.85 1.57 15.90
C LEU A 144 -7.11 1.97 16.68
N GLY A 145 -6.97 2.61 17.85
CA GLY A 145 -8.08 2.97 18.73
C GLY A 145 -8.82 1.73 19.26
N MET A 146 -8.09 0.64 19.49
CA MET A 146 -8.60 -0.62 20.05
C MET A 146 -8.50 -0.61 21.59
N ASP A 147 -9.34 -1.41 22.25
CA ASP A 147 -9.23 -1.59 23.70
C ASP A 147 -8.12 -2.60 24.05
N MET A 148 -7.27 -2.25 25.01
CA MET A 148 -6.17 -3.11 25.49
C MET A 148 -6.64 -4.43 26.09
N ASP A 149 -7.87 -4.45 26.67
CA ASP A 149 -8.41 -5.58 27.43
C ASP A 149 -9.15 -6.62 26.58
N ALA A 150 -9.23 -6.44 25.25
CA ALA A 150 -10.06 -7.27 24.37
C ALA A 150 -9.56 -8.71 24.17
N GLU A 151 -8.30 -9.00 24.47
CA GLU A 151 -7.72 -10.36 24.46
C GLU A 151 -6.83 -10.48 25.69
N GLY A 152 -7.20 -11.33 26.65
CA GLY A 152 -6.46 -11.60 27.87
C GLY A 152 -5.10 -12.29 27.61
N ASP A 153 -4.22 -11.59 26.90
CA ASP A 153 -2.89 -12.05 26.57
C ASP A 153 -1.93 -11.78 27.74
N SER A 154 -1.64 -12.83 28.49
CA SER A 154 -0.68 -12.85 29.59
C SER A 154 0.79 -12.89 29.14
N SER A 155 1.10 -12.64 27.85
CA SER A 155 2.49 -12.64 27.39
C SER A 155 3.23 -11.43 27.98
N THR A 156 4.38 -11.69 28.58
CA THR A 156 5.28 -10.67 29.15
C THR A 156 6.00 -9.85 28.08
N ASP A 157 5.83 -10.20 26.81
CA ASP A 157 6.50 -9.54 25.70
C ASP A 157 5.65 -8.36 25.20
N ASP A 158 6.15 -7.14 25.37
CA ASP A 158 5.49 -5.89 24.95
C ASP A 158 5.63 -5.61 23.45
N THR A 159 6.27 -6.51 22.67
CA THR A 159 6.52 -6.34 21.24
C THR A 159 5.96 -7.48 20.40
N PHE A 160 5.98 -7.28 19.08
CA PHE A 160 5.67 -8.31 18.09
C PHE A 160 6.95 -8.97 17.52
N GLY A 161 8.09 -8.83 18.22
CA GLY A 161 9.41 -9.21 17.73
C GLY A 161 9.92 -8.22 16.67
N TYR A 162 10.43 -8.72 15.55
CA TYR A 162 10.97 -7.89 14.45
C TYR A 162 9.87 -7.30 13.57
N VAL A 163 8.83 -6.75 14.17
CA VAL A 163 7.82 -5.91 13.49
C VAL A 163 8.14 -4.45 13.75
N GLY A 164 8.14 -3.64 12.69
CA GLY A 164 8.60 -2.26 12.74
C GLY A 164 7.49 -1.22 12.80
N ASP A 165 7.77 -0.18 13.57
CA ASP A 165 7.09 1.11 13.53
C ASP A 165 7.98 2.13 12.81
N ILE A 166 7.41 2.81 11.80
CA ILE A 166 8.15 3.77 10.97
C ILE A 166 8.52 4.99 11.80
N GLN A 167 9.81 5.31 11.83
CA GLN A 167 10.35 6.53 12.47
C GLN A 167 10.51 7.66 11.46
N SER A 168 11.06 7.34 10.29
CA SER A 168 11.26 8.31 9.22
C SER A 168 11.37 7.64 7.85
N ILE A 169 11.03 8.40 6.81
CA ILE A 169 11.25 8.06 5.40
C ILE A 169 12.20 9.09 4.81
N ASN A 170 13.29 8.63 4.19
CA ASN A 170 14.18 9.47 3.40
C ASN A 170 13.79 9.37 1.91
N PRO A 171 13.07 10.34 1.34
CA PRO A 171 12.53 10.21 -0.01
C PRO A 171 13.57 10.32 -1.13
N SER A 172 14.82 10.71 -0.83
CA SER A 172 15.82 11.07 -1.84
C SER A 172 16.10 9.98 -2.87
N LEU A 173 16.18 8.71 -2.46
CA LEU A 173 16.37 7.58 -3.36
C LEU A 173 15.22 7.47 -4.36
N ILE A 174 13.97 7.53 -3.87
CA ILE A 174 12.79 7.39 -4.71
C ILE A 174 12.66 8.57 -5.67
N GLN A 175 12.91 9.80 -5.19
CA GLN A 175 12.91 10.99 -6.03
C GLN A 175 13.95 10.90 -7.17
N LYS A 176 15.16 10.38 -6.86
CA LYS A 176 16.18 10.16 -7.88
C LYS A 176 15.77 9.14 -8.92
N LEU A 177 15.18 8.02 -8.52
CA LEU A 177 14.66 7.01 -9.44
C LEU A 177 13.55 7.58 -10.34
N GLN A 178 12.64 8.41 -9.80
CA GLN A 178 11.60 9.07 -10.58
C GLN A 178 12.18 10.06 -11.61
N GLN A 179 13.19 10.86 -11.22
CA GLN A 179 13.89 11.79 -12.14
C GLN A 179 14.54 11.07 -13.32
N ASP A 180 15.05 9.86 -13.09
CA ASP A 180 15.65 9.00 -14.12
C ASP A 180 14.61 8.10 -14.83
N ASN A 181 13.31 8.41 -14.68
CA ASN A 181 12.18 7.74 -15.31
C ASN A 181 11.99 6.26 -14.92
N PHE A 182 12.47 5.84 -13.75
CA PHE A 182 12.16 4.52 -13.22
C PHE A 182 10.80 4.49 -12.51
N ILE A 183 10.25 3.29 -12.35
CA ILE A 183 9.07 2.98 -11.53
C ILE A 183 9.59 2.28 -10.26
N PRO A 184 9.62 2.95 -9.10
CA PRO A 184 10.06 2.32 -7.86
C PRO A 184 9.05 1.30 -7.36
N VAL A 185 9.54 0.11 -6.97
CA VAL A 185 8.75 -0.97 -6.34
C VAL A 185 9.33 -1.23 -4.97
N ILE A 186 8.59 -0.90 -3.92
CA ILE A 186 9.07 -0.85 -2.54
C ILE A 186 8.60 -2.09 -1.77
N ALA A 187 9.54 -2.84 -1.21
CA ALA A 187 9.29 -3.87 -0.21
C ALA A 187 9.17 -3.22 1.19
N PRO A 188 8.13 -3.57 1.98
CA PRO A 188 7.85 -2.91 3.26
C PRO A 188 8.73 -3.45 4.40
N ILE A 189 10.03 -3.23 4.28
CA ILE A 189 11.07 -3.58 5.24
C ILE A 189 11.78 -2.31 5.65
N GLY A 190 12.11 -2.15 6.93
CA GLY A 190 12.90 -1.04 7.44
C GLY A 190 14.01 -1.50 8.36
N THR A 191 14.90 -0.58 8.74
CA THR A 191 15.99 -0.84 9.69
C THR A 191 16.08 0.23 10.76
N ASP A 192 16.63 -0.14 11.91
CA ASP A 192 17.10 0.82 12.90
C ASP A 192 18.58 1.19 12.68
N ARG A 193 19.12 1.99 13.60
CA ARG A 193 20.52 2.41 13.57
C ARG A 193 21.50 1.31 13.97
N GLU A 194 21.03 0.32 14.69
CA GLU A 194 21.78 -0.85 15.15
C GLU A 194 21.86 -1.94 14.07
N GLY A 195 21.13 -1.78 12.96
CA GLY A 195 21.12 -2.70 11.83
C GLY A 195 20.04 -3.80 11.93
N ASN A 196 19.18 -3.76 12.95
CA ASN A 196 18.05 -4.68 13.02
C ASN A 196 17.08 -4.44 11.87
N THR A 197 16.56 -5.52 11.31
CA THR A 197 15.61 -5.49 10.19
C THR A 197 14.19 -5.73 10.71
N TYR A 198 13.23 -4.97 10.20
CA TYR A 198 11.84 -5.03 10.63
C TYR A 198 10.88 -5.26 9.46
N ASN A 199 9.95 -6.18 9.68
CA ASN A 199 8.75 -6.34 8.84
C ASN A 199 7.75 -5.22 9.17
N ILE A 200 7.33 -4.45 8.18
CA ILE A 200 6.41 -3.32 8.38
C ILE A 200 5.11 -3.55 7.61
N ASN A 201 3.99 -3.13 8.17
CA ASN A 201 2.72 -3.19 7.48
C ASN A 201 2.75 -2.35 6.19
N ALA A 202 2.47 -2.98 5.05
CA ALA A 202 2.57 -2.36 3.72
C ALA A 202 1.60 -1.18 3.52
N ASP A 203 0.43 -1.18 4.16
CA ASP A 203 -0.51 -0.07 4.09
C ASP A 203 0.10 1.16 4.79
N LEU A 204 0.70 0.96 5.99
CA LEU A 204 1.36 2.04 6.73
C LEU A 204 2.59 2.57 5.99
N VAL A 205 3.41 1.69 5.37
CA VAL A 205 4.53 2.12 4.52
C VAL A 205 4.03 2.97 3.36
N ALA A 206 2.95 2.56 2.68
CA ALA A 206 2.39 3.32 1.56
C ALA A 206 1.91 4.72 2.01
N GLY A 207 1.26 4.83 3.16
CA GLY A 207 0.85 6.12 3.73
C GLY A 207 2.04 7.03 4.06
N ALA A 208 3.06 6.49 4.72
CA ALA A 208 4.26 7.23 5.09
C ALA A 208 5.09 7.66 3.85
N VAL A 209 5.21 6.78 2.85
CA VAL A 209 5.89 7.09 1.58
C VAL A 209 5.12 8.16 0.81
N ALA A 210 3.79 8.10 0.76
CA ALA A 210 2.96 9.11 0.11
C ALA A 210 3.13 10.48 0.77
N SER A 211 3.15 10.53 2.10
CA SER A 211 3.43 11.74 2.89
C SER A 211 4.83 12.29 2.56
N ALA A 212 5.88 11.47 2.66
CA ALA A 212 7.27 11.89 2.46
C ALA A 212 7.58 12.37 1.03
N LEU A 213 6.88 11.83 0.03
CA LEU A 213 7.00 12.23 -1.38
C LEU A 213 6.08 13.40 -1.75
N HIS A 214 5.25 13.90 -0.83
CA HIS A 214 4.17 14.87 -1.11
C HIS A 214 3.33 14.44 -2.32
N ALA A 215 2.92 13.17 -2.31
CA ALA A 215 2.21 12.57 -3.43
C ALA A 215 0.86 13.28 -3.68
N GLU A 216 0.45 13.35 -4.94
CA GLU A 216 -0.86 13.87 -5.32
C GLU A 216 -1.99 12.98 -4.80
N LYS A 217 -1.78 11.65 -4.87
CA LYS A 217 -2.74 10.65 -4.42
C LYS A 217 -2.06 9.45 -3.75
N LEU A 218 -2.79 8.85 -2.80
CA LEU A 218 -2.52 7.50 -2.31
C LEU A 218 -3.66 6.57 -2.75
N LEU A 219 -3.35 5.47 -3.44
CA LEU A 219 -4.32 4.44 -3.81
C LEU A 219 -4.01 3.15 -3.02
N ILE A 220 -4.98 2.65 -2.26
CA ILE A 220 -4.85 1.38 -1.52
C ILE A 220 -5.74 0.33 -2.18
N LEU A 221 -5.13 -0.63 -2.88
CA LEU A 221 -5.83 -1.77 -3.44
C LEU A 221 -6.12 -2.79 -2.34
N THR A 222 -7.37 -3.26 -2.28
CA THR A 222 -7.88 -4.21 -1.30
C THR A 222 -8.89 -5.16 -1.94
N ASP A 223 -9.41 -6.11 -1.17
CA ASP A 223 -10.39 -7.12 -1.61
C ASP A 223 -11.84 -6.71 -1.31
N VAL A 224 -12.08 -5.43 -1.04
CA VAL A 224 -13.41 -4.87 -0.82
C VAL A 224 -13.62 -3.61 -1.66
N LYS A 225 -14.88 -3.31 -2.00
CA LYS A 225 -15.27 -2.17 -2.84
C LYS A 225 -14.99 -0.80 -2.22
N GLY A 226 -14.50 -0.75 -0.98
CA GLY A 226 -14.30 0.48 -0.21
C GLY A 226 -14.92 0.39 1.17
N ILE A 227 -15.07 1.53 1.84
CA ILE A 227 -15.64 1.63 3.18
C ILE A 227 -17.17 1.57 3.11
N ARG A 228 -17.78 0.90 4.10
CA ARG A 228 -19.23 0.79 4.25
C ARG A 228 -19.71 1.47 5.53
N ASP A 229 -20.94 1.98 5.51
CA ASP A 229 -21.62 2.47 6.70
C ASP A 229 -22.12 1.32 7.60
N ALA A 230 -22.67 1.66 8.77
CA ALA A 230 -23.24 0.69 9.71
C ALA A 230 -24.39 -0.16 9.13
N LYS A 231 -24.99 0.26 8.02
CA LYS A 231 -26.03 -0.47 7.27
C LYS A 231 -25.47 -1.29 6.12
N GLY A 232 -24.14 -1.35 5.96
CA GLY A 232 -23.46 -2.09 4.88
C GLY A 232 -23.45 -1.37 3.53
N ARG A 233 -23.90 -0.12 3.42
CA ARG A 233 -23.93 0.64 2.18
C ARG A 233 -22.55 1.24 1.91
N HIS A 234 -22.10 1.18 0.67
CA HIS A 234 -20.84 1.78 0.24
C HIS A 234 -20.87 3.30 0.40
N ILE A 235 -19.76 3.86 0.90
CA ILE A 235 -19.55 5.29 1.03
C ILE A 235 -18.52 5.72 -0.03
N SER A 236 -18.91 6.60 -0.94
CA SER A 236 -18.05 7.07 -2.02
C SER A 236 -17.01 8.09 -1.57
N THR A 237 -17.36 8.95 -0.59
CA THR A 237 -16.46 10.02 -0.10
C THR A 237 -16.60 10.16 1.40
N LEU A 238 -15.48 10.30 2.09
CA LEU A 238 -15.38 10.52 3.53
C LEU A 238 -14.38 11.62 3.83
N SER A 239 -14.70 12.50 4.80
CA SER A 239 -13.72 13.39 5.41
C SER A 239 -12.90 12.67 6.50
N GLN A 240 -11.74 13.21 6.87
CA GLN A 240 -10.96 12.72 8.01
C GLN A 240 -11.82 12.65 9.30
N LYS A 241 -12.67 13.64 9.54
CA LYS A 241 -13.59 13.67 10.70
C LYS A 241 -14.60 12.53 10.67
N ASP A 242 -15.16 12.24 9.50
CA ASP A 242 -16.09 11.12 9.33
C ASP A 242 -15.40 9.78 9.56
N MET A 243 -14.17 9.63 9.08
CA MET A 243 -13.35 8.44 9.31
C MET A 243 -13.13 8.19 10.81
N GLN A 244 -12.63 9.21 11.52
CA GLN A 244 -12.42 9.12 12.97
C GLN A 244 -13.71 8.76 13.73
N ARG A 245 -14.85 9.32 13.30
CA ARG A 245 -16.16 8.99 13.87
C ARG A 245 -16.57 7.54 13.61
N LEU A 246 -16.30 7.00 12.42
CA LEU A 246 -16.61 5.62 12.07
C LEU A 246 -15.70 4.62 12.81
N ILE A 247 -14.43 4.96 13.05
CA ILE A 247 -13.51 4.18 13.89
C ILE A 247 -14.06 4.12 15.32
N LYS A 248 -14.34 5.29 15.93
CA LYS A 248 -14.88 5.36 17.32
C LYS A 248 -16.20 4.64 17.49
N LYS A 249 -17.01 4.51 16.44
CA LYS A 249 -18.27 3.75 16.46
C LYS A 249 -18.08 2.24 16.17
N GLY A 250 -16.86 1.76 15.98
CA GLY A 250 -16.59 0.38 15.65
C GLY A 250 -17.14 -0.08 14.28
N VAL A 251 -17.45 0.86 13.38
CA VAL A 251 -17.88 0.55 12.00
C VAL A 251 -16.68 0.18 11.14
N ILE A 252 -15.58 0.92 11.28
CA ILE A 252 -14.28 0.58 10.72
C ILE A 252 -13.52 -0.22 11.76
N ARG A 253 -13.14 -1.45 11.43
CA ARG A 253 -12.50 -2.39 12.36
C ARG A 253 -11.54 -3.35 11.62
N GLU A 254 -10.76 -4.11 12.40
CA GLU A 254 -9.86 -5.17 11.92
C GLU A 254 -8.96 -4.74 10.77
N GLY A 255 -8.84 -5.54 9.73
CA GLY A 255 -7.97 -5.30 8.57
C GLY A 255 -8.23 -4.00 7.78
N MET A 256 -9.34 -3.28 8.04
CA MET A 256 -9.59 -1.96 7.47
C MET A 256 -8.86 -0.84 8.25
N LEU A 257 -8.60 -1.03 9.55
CA LEU A 257 -7.95 -0.01 10.38
C LEU A 257 -6.57 0.42 9.86
N PRO A 258 -5.62 -0.49 9.54
CA PRO A 258 -4.32 -0.08 8.98
C PRO A 258 -4.45 0.73 7.68
N LYS A 259 -5.41 0.39 6.81
CA LYS A 259 -5.66 1.10 5.55
C LYS A 259 -6.15 2.52 5.77
N VAL A 260 -7.07 2.67 6.71
CA VAL A 260 -7.61 3.97 7.10
C VAL A 260 -6.53 4.84 7.74
N HIS A 261 -5.70 4.26 8.63
CA HIS A 261 -4.57 4.98 9.23
C HIS A 261 -3.54 5.41 8.19
N ALA A 262 -3.25 4.56 7.20
CA ALA A 262 -2.38 4.93 6.08
C ALA A 262 -2.94 6.14 5.29
N CYS A 263 -4.25 6.16 5.04
CA CYS A 263 -4.91 7.31 4.40
C CYS A 263 -4.81 8.58 5.26
N LEU A 264 -5.06 8.47 6.57
CA LEU A 264 -4.95 9.61 7.50
C LEU A 264 -3.51 10.15 7.54
N THR A 265 -2.50 9.28 7.68
CA THR A 265 -1.08 9.67 7.66
C THR A 265 -0.71 10.39 6.36
N ALA A 266 -1.19 9.91 5.22
CA ALA A 266 -0.93 10.54 3.93
C ALA A 266 -1.55 11.95 3.86
N LEU A 267 -2.82 12.10 4.25
CA LEU A 267 -3.53 13.38 4.24
C LEU A 267 -2.91 14.40 5.22
N GLU A 268 -2.53 13.96 6.42
CA GLU A 268 -1.82 14.79 7.41
C GLU A 268 -0.46 15.26 6.88
N GLY A 269 0.20 14.45 6.03
CA GLY A 269 1.43 14.79 5.32
C GLY A 269 1.23 15.63 4.05
N GLY A 270 -0.01 16.11 3.77
CA GLY A 270 -0.31 17.03 2.66
C GLY A 270 -0.73 16.35 1.35
N VAL A 271 -0.90 15.03 1.33
CA VAL A 271 -1.50 14.33 0.18
C VAL A 271 -2.94 14.83 -0.01
N GLN A 272 -3.30 15.17 -1.25
CA GLN A 272 -4.60 15.80 -1.51
C GLN A 272 -5.77 14.83 -1.31
N LYS A 273 -5.61 13.58 -1.75
CA LYS A 273 -6.66 12.56 -1.71
C LYS A 273 -6.06 11.18 -1.49
N ALA A 274 -6.74 10.38 -0.68
CA ALA A 274 -6.45 8.97 -0.55
C ALA A 274 -7.68 8.14 -0.97
N HIS A 275 -7.45 6.97 -1.55
CA HIS A 275 -8.54 6.13 -2.07
C HIS A 275 -8.33 4.68 -1.64
N ILE A 276 -9.43 4.04 -1.22
CA ILE A 276 -9.47 2.59 -0.97
C ILE A 276 -10.32 1.97 -2.07
N ILE A 277 -9.71 1.12 -2.91
CA ILE A 277 -10.35 0.59 -4.13
C ILE A 277 -10.27 -0.94 -4.19
N ASP A 278 -11.23 -1.55 -4.90
CA ASP A 278 -11.26 -3.00 -5.11
C ASP A 278 -10.26 -3.42 -6.19
N GLY A 279 -9.13 -3.98 -5.77
CA GLY A 279 -8.08 -4.46 -6.67
C GLY A 279 -8.47 -5.68 -7.52
N ARG A 280 -9.61 -6.31 -7.27
CA ARG A 280 -10.16 -7.40 -8.09
C ARG A 280 -10.88 -6.89 -9.36
N THR A 281 -11.13 -5.58 -9.43
CA THR A 281 -11.69 -4.97 -10.63
C THR A 281 -10.59 -4.81 -11.69
N PRO A 282 -10.75 -5.37 -12.90
CA PRO A 282 -9.79 -5.15 -13.98
C PRO A 282 -9.60 -3.65 -14.26
N HIS A 283 -8.36 -3.20 -14.40
CA HIS A 283 -8.01 -1.79 -14.60
C HIS A 283 -8.49 -0.85 -13.50
N ALA A 284 -8.53 -1.33 -12.25
CA ALA A 284 -9.04 -0.57 -11.10
C ALA A 284 -8.34 0.79 -10.95
N ILE A 285 -7.04 0.85 -11.20
CA ILE A 285 -6.25 2.07 -11.06
C ILE A 285 -6.65 3.09 -12.13
N LEU A 286 -6.78 2.68 -13.38
CA LEU A 286 -7.19 3.58 -14.46
C LEU A 286 -8.61 4.10 -14.26
N LEU A 287 -9.53 3.23 -13.80
CA LEU A 287 -10.90 3.63 -13.49
C LEU A 287 -10.95 4.68 -12.37
N GLU A 288 -10.08 4.56 -11.36
CA GLU A 288 -10.02 5.54 -10.27
C GLU A 288 -9.33 6.84 -10.66
N VAL A 289 -8.27 6.79 -11.48
CA VAL A 289 -7.47 7.96 -11.84
C VAL A 289 -8.09 8.75 -13.00
N PHE A 290 -8.67 8.06 -13.99
CA PHE A 290 -9.11 8.66 -15.26
C PHE A 290 -10.63 8.72 -15.43
N THR A 291 -11.42 8.62 -14.36
CA THR A 291 -12.87 8.80 -14.43
C THR A 291 -13.39 9.73 -13.32
N HIS A 292 -14.51 10.41 -13.58
CA HIS A 292 -15.11 11.33 -12.61
C HIS A 292 -15.66 10.67 -11.35
N LYS A 293 -16.18 9.45 -11.48
CA LYS A 293 -16.88 8.79 -10.35
C LYS A 293 -15.94 7.97 -9.48
N GLY A 294 -14.78 7.56 -10.03
CA GLY A 294 -13.96 6.54 -9.38
C GLY A 294 -14.72 5.22 -9.15
N ILE A 295 -14.11 4.30 -8.43
CA ILE A 295 -14.70 2.98 -8.12
C ILE A 295 -14.67 2.61 -6.63
N GLY A 296 -14.00 3.42 -5.80
CA GLY A 296 -13.74 3.13 -4.39
C GLY A 296 -14.33 4.16 -3.43
N THR A 297 -13.72 4.23 -2.27
CA THR A 297 -13.96 5.29 -1.29
C THR A 297 -12.83 6.32 -1.36
N GLU A 298 -13.16 7.54 -1.73
CA GLU A 298 -12.28 8.70 -1.66
C GLU A 298 -12.25 9.25 -0.24
N ILE A 299 -11.05 9.55 0.28
CA ILE A 299 -10.85 10.18 1.58
C ILE A 299 -10.17 11.53 1.35
N ILE A 300 -10.78 12.59 1.90
CA ILE A 300 -10.33 13.96 1.77
C ILE A 300 -10.06 14.59 3.15
N ALA A 301 -9.29 15.69 3.17
CA ALA A 301 -8.96 16.45 4.37
C ALA A 301 -10.20 16.97 5.12
#